data_0cf44458dd51ca0afa304f6c64135eab
#
_entry.id   0cf44458dd51ca0afa304f6c64135eab
#
_cell.length_a   1.000
_cell.length_b   1.000
_cell.length_c   1.000
_cell.angle_alpha   90.00
_cell.angle_beta   90.00
_cell.angle_gamma   90.00
#
_symmetry.space_group_name_H-M   'P 1'
#
loop_
_entity.id
_entity.type
_entity.pdbx_description
1 polymer ?
#
loop_
_entity_poly.entity_id
_entity_poly.type
_entity_poly.pdbx_seq_one_letter_code
_entity_poly.pdbx_strand_id
1 'polypeptide(L)'
;MARDLFHNIVRTALEKDGWTITDDSLSIRSGGVDIQIDLGVEKLLAAEKGTNKIAVEIKNFVSASKISEFHTALGQFINYRTALRIAVPSAIYNDFFNLPFTQTVVNENCLKIIVYDLDKEEIVEWINSLNIAKKFSKC
;
A
#
# COMPACT_ATOMS: atom_id res chain seq x y z
N MET A 1 17.02 -4.21 -11.01
CA MET A 1 15.87 -5.10 -10.95
C MET A 1 14.61 -4.30 -10.78
N ALA A 2 13.54 -4.71 -11.43
CA ALA A 2 12.27 -3.97 -11.40
C ALA A 2 11.76 -3.74 -9.97
N ARG A 3 11.93 -4.71 -9.11
CA ARG A 3 11.51 -4.60 -7.71
C ARG A 3 12.20 -3.46 -6.96
N ASP A 4 13.51 -3.34 -7.13
CA ASP A 4 14.27 -2.30 -6.45
C ASP A 4 13.91 -0.92 -6.99
N LEU A 5 13.59 -0.84 -8.27
CA LEU A 5 13.15 0.40 -8.89
C LEU A 5 11.83 0.90 -8.28
N PHE A 6 10.82 0.04 -8.19
CA PHE A 6 9.53 0.41 -7.58
C PHE A 6 9.70 0.78 -6.11
N HIS A 7 10.50 0.03 -5.40
CA HIS A 7 10.78 0.30 -3.99
C HIS A 7 11.37 1.70 -3.81
N ASN A 8 12.38 2.04 -4.60
CA ASN A 8 13.04 3.34 -4.52
C ASN A 8 12.10 4.48 -4.92
N ILE A 9 11.26 4.27 -5.93
CA ILE A 9 10.29 5.27 -6.38
C ILE A 9 9.27 5.57 -5.28
N VAL A 10 8.72 4.54 -4.64
CA VAL A 10 7.73 4.71 -3.56
C VAL A 10 8.38 5.42 -2.36
N ARG A 11 9.60 5.02 -2.02
CA ARG A 11 10.34 5.68 -0.95
C ARG A 11 10.53 7.17 -1.23
N THR A 12 10.95 7.51 -2.43
CA THR A 12 11.14 8.90 -2.85
C THR A 12 9.80 9.66 -2.81
N ALA A 13 8.73 9.05 -3.30
CA ALA A 13 7.41 9.67 -3.31
C ALA A 13 6.91 9.96 -1.89
N LEU A 14 7.12 9.04 -0.97
CA LEU A 14 6.76 9.26 0.44
C LEU A 14 7.56 10.39 1.05
N GLU A 15 8.86 10.42 0.79
CA GLU A 15 9.73 11.49 1.32
C GLU A 15 9.32 12.86 0.77
N LYS A 16 8.98 12.95 -0.50
CA LYS A 16 8.47 14.19 -1.11
C LYS A 16 7.17 14.65 -0.46
N ASP A 17 6.34 13.71 -0.02
CA ASP A 17 5.07 14.00 0.64
C ASP A 17 5.24 14.32 2.13
N GLY A 18 6.46 14.35 2.62
CA GLY A 18 6.78 14.73 4.00
C GLY A 18 6.88 13.56 4.97
N TRP A 19 6.87 12.34 4.48
CA TRP A 19 7.03 11.16 5.35
C TRP A 19 8.50 10.88 5.61
N THR A 20 8.79 10.43 6.81
CA THR A 20 10.12 9.95 7.19
C THR A 20 10.13 8.44 7.16
N ILE A 21 11.04 7.87 6.40
CA ILE A 21 11.20 6.41 6.37
C ILE A 21 11.94 5.99 7.63
N THR A 22 11.27 5.24 8.50
CA THR A 22 11.84 4.82 9.77
C THR A 22 12.47 3.44 9.72
N ASP A 23 11.91 2.56 8.89
CA ASP A 23 12.46 1.24 8.66
C ASP A 23 12.31 0.88 7.20
N ASP A 24 13.36 0.43 6.61
CA ASP A 24 13.36 -0.07 5.24
C ASP A 24 13.72 -1.54 5.29
N SER A 25 12.72 -2.28 5.33
CA SER A 25 12.49 -3.67 5.60
C SER A 25 12.00 -3.87 7.03
N LEU A 26 10.71 -3.57 7.20
CA LEU A 26 10.05 -3.74 8.49
C LEU A 26 9.66 -5.20 8.68
N SER A 27 10.05 -5.76 9.83
CA SER A 27 9.56 -7.06 10.28
C SER A 27 8.46 -6.83 11.30
N ILE A 28 7.30 -7.45 11.07
CA ILE A 28 6.18 -7.34 12.00
C ILE A 28 6.15 -8.55 12.90
N ARG A 29 6.17 -8.31 14.22
CA ARG A 29 5.92 -9.34 15.22
C ARG A 29 4.58 -9.03 15.88
N SER A 30 3.74 -10.05 15.94
CA SER A 30 2.46 -9.93 16.63
C SER A 30 2.24 -11.19 17.47
N GLY A 31 1.99 -11.00 18.77
CA GLY A 31 1.66 -12.11 19.65
C GLY A 31 2.73 -13.18 19.78
N GLY A 32 4.00 -12.81 19.67
CA GLY A 32 5.11 -13.75 19.78
C GLY A 32 5.36 -14.58 18.53
N VAL A 33 4.62 -14.33 17.47
CA VAL A 33 4.82 -14.99 16.18
C VAL A 33 5.48 -13.99 15.23
N ASP A 34 6.58 -14.41 14.63
CA ASP A 34 7.15 -13.70 13.50
C ASP A 34 6.22 -13.90 12.33
N ILE A 35 5.39 -12.89 12.11
CA ILE A 35 4.64 -12.89 10.87
C ILE A 35 5.58 -12.37 9.80
N GLN A 36 6.26 -13.28 9.20
CA GLN A 36 6.82 -13.00 7.91
C GLN A 36 5.62 -12.90 6.99
N ILE A 37 5.43 -11.73 6.45
CA ILE A 37 4.48 -11.59 5.36
C ILE A 37 5.13 -12.34 4.23
N ASP A 38 4.83 -13.62 4.21
CA ASP A 38 5.48 -14.56 3.36
C ASP A 38 4.88 -14.49 1.97
N LEU A 39 5.32 -13.52 1.26
CA LEU A 39 5.23 -13.56 -0.19
C LEU A 39 6.62 -13.35 -0.72
N GLY A 40 7.46 -14.12 -0.09
CA GLY A 40 8.78 -14.43 -0.56
C GLY A 40 9.54 -13.27 -1.10
N VAL A 41 9.47 -12.08 -0.64
CA VAL A 41 10.48 -11.06 -0.95
C VAL A 41 10.01 -9.62 -0.91
N GLU A 42 8.76 -9.35 -0.54
CA GLU A 42 8.32 -7.97 -0.51
C GLU A 42 8.69 -7.34 0.81
N LYS A 43 9.44 -6.26 0.71
CA LYS A 43 9.88 -5.51 1.87
C LYS A 43 8.83 -4.47 2.22
N LEU A 44 8.42 -4.45 3.48
CA LEU A 44 7.58 -3.39 3.98
C LEU A 44 8.43 -2.18 4.33
N LEU A 45 7.94 -1.00 3.97
CA LEU A 45 8.51 0.25 4.43
C LEU A 45 7.72 0.74 5.61
N ALA A 46 8.40 1.14 6.66
CA ALA A 46 7.76 1.88 7.74
C ALA A 46 8.02 3.36 7.55
N ALA A 47 6.99 4.17 7.68
CA ALA A 47 7.10 5.61 7.53
C ALA A 47 6.25 6.33 8.57
N GLU A 48 6.68 7.53 8.95
CA GLU A 48 5.92 8.35 9.89
C GLU A 48 5.87 9.80 9.42
N LYS A 49 4.75 10.46 9.76
CA LYS A 49 4.53 11.87 9.51
C LYS A 49 3.72 12.42 10.68
N GLY A 50 4.37 13.24 11.52
CA GLY A 50 3.76 13.67 12.77
C GLY A 50 3.51 12.48 13.69
N THR A 51 2.26 12.27 14.09
CA THR A 51 1.87 11.14 14.92
C THR A 51 1.38 9.94 14.10
N ASN A 52 1.28 10.09 12.78
CA ASN A 52 0.82 9.02 11.90
C ASN A 52 1.98 8.07 11.58
N LYS A 53 1.75 6.78 11.81
CA LYS A 53 2.71 5.73 11.47
C LYS A 53 2.04 4.72 10.57
N ILE A 54 2.68 4.43 9.45
CA ILE A 54 2.15 3.49 8.46
C ILE A 54 3.20 2.46 8.06
N ALA A 55 2.73 1.31 7.62
CA ALA A 55 3.53 0.32 6.94
C ALA A 55 3.08 0.28 5.48
N VAL A 56 4.01 0.34 4.56
CA VAL A 56 3.71 0.42 3.14
C VAL A 56 4.21 -0.84 2.43
N GLU A 57 3.30 -1.51 1.74
CA GLU A 57 3.63 -2.63 0.89
C GLU A 57 3.47 -2.21 -0.57
N ILE A 58 4.49 -2.49 -1.36
CA ILE A 58 4.53 -2.05 -2.75
C ILE A 58 4.06 -3.17 -3.64
N LYS A 59 2.94 -2.95 -4.35
CA LYS A 59 2.37 -3.90 -5.29
C LYS A 59 2.36 -3.28 -6.68
N ASN A 60 3.22 -3.77 -7.55
CA ASN A 60 3.35 -3.20 -8.89
C ASN A 60 2.44 -3.86 -9.93
N PHE A 61 1.85 -5.00 -9.62
CA PHE A 61 0.90 -5.70 -10.50
C PHE A 61 1.47 -6.03 -11.88
N VAL A 62 2.76 -6.34 -11.94
CA VAL A 62 3.42 -6.70 -13.21
C VAL A 62 3.28 -8.17 -13.57
N SER A 63 2.75 -9.00 -12.67
CA SER A 63 2.56 -10.41 -12.93
C SER A 63 1.43 -10.63 -13.96
N ALA A 64 1.39 -11.83 -14.54
CA ALA A 64 0.38 -12.20 -15.51
C ALA A 64 -1.04 -12.18 -14.95
N SER A 65 -1.20 -12.34 -13.64
CA SER A 65 -2.51 -12.35 -12.99
C SER A 65 -2.65 -11.21 -12.00
N LYS A 66 -3.24 -10.10 -12.45
CA LYS A 66 -3.54 -8.97 -11.60
C LYS A 66 -4.54 -9.31 -10.51
N ILE A 67 -5.54 -10.12 -10.83
CA ILE A 67 -6.54 -10.54 -9.85
C ILE A 67 -5.93 -11.36 -8.71
N SER A 68 -4.95 -12.21 -9.03
CA SER A 68 -4.24 -13.00 -8.03
C SER A 68 -3.43 -12.10 -7.08
N GLU A 69 -2.71 -11.12 -7.61
CA GLU A 69 -1.99 -10.15 -6.80
C GLU A 69 -2.93 -9.33 -5.94
N PHE A 70 -4.10 -8.96 -6.49
CA PHE A 70 -5.10 -8.21 -5.74
C PHE A 70 -5.64 -9.02 -4.56
N HIS A 71 -5.97 -10.29 -4.77
CA HIS A 71 -6.44 -11.16 -3.68
C HIS A 71 -5.38 -11.31 -2.58
N THR A 72 -4.12 -11.40 -2.96
CA THR A 72 -3.02 -11.47 -2.02
C THR A 72 -2.90 -10.18 -1.22
N ALA A 73 -2.95 -9.04 -1.89
CA ALA A 73 -2.90 -7.73 -1.24
C ALA A 73 -4.07 -7.54 -0.28
N LEU A 74 -5.25 -7.93 -0.69
CA LEU A 74 -6.44 -7.84 0.15
C LEU A 74 -6.31 -8.70 1.40
N GLY A 75 -5.83 -9.94 1.25
CA GLY A 75 -5.62 -10.84 2.38
C GLY A 75 -4.64 -10.26 3.40
N GLN A 76 -3.55 -9.68 2.94
CA GLN A 76 -2.58 -9.01 3.79
C GLN A 76 -3.19 -7.81 4.50
N PHE A 77 -3.95 -7.00 3.76
CA PHE A 77 -4.61 -5.83 4.31
C PHE A 77 -5.58 -6.20 5.43
N ILE A 78 -6.37 -7.26 5.26
CA ILE A 78 -7.33 -7.71 6.27
C ILE A 78 -6.61 -8.00 7.59
N ASN A 79 -5.43 -8.61 7.53
CA ASN A 79 -4.64 -8.93 8.72
C ASN A 79 -4.03 -7.70 9.39
N TYR A 80 -3.69 -6.66 8.62
CA TYR A 80 -2.92 -5.51 9.14
C TYR A 80 -3.58 -4.17 8.85
N ARG A 81 -4.91 -4.14 8.71
CA ARG A 81 -5.63 -2.95 8.20
C ARG A 81 -5.37 -1.65 8.96
N THR A 82 -5.00 -1.72 10.22
CA THR A 82 -4.77 -0.50 11.01
C THR A 82 -3.59 0.31 10.50
N ALA A 83 -2.52 -0.34 10.12
CA ALA A 83 -1.27 0.32 9.73
C ALA A 83 -0.92 0.17 8.26
N LEU A 84 -1.33 -0.92 7.62
CA LEU A 84 -0.86 -1.26 6.27
C LEU A 84 -1.49 -0.37 5.21
N ARG A 85 -0.67 0.11 4.31
CA ARG A 85 -1.05 0.83 3.09
C ARG A 85 -0.43 0.11 1.91
N ILE A 86 -1.21 -0.07 0.85
CA ILE A 86 -0.74 -0.74 -0.36
C ILE A 86 -0.42 0.32 -1.40
N ALA A 87 0.83 0.38 -1.84
CA ALA A 87 1.27 1.35 -2.84
C ALA A 87 1.14 0.75 -4.24
N VAL A 88 0.42 1.43 -5.11
CA VAL A 88 0.09 0.97 -6.45
C VAL A 88 0.42 2.07 -7.47
N PRO A 89 1.06 1.73 -8.60
CA PRO A 89 1.30 2.72 -9.66
C PRO A 89 -0.01 3.28 -10.23
N SER A 90 -0.01 4.56 -10.57
CA SER A 90 -1.20 5.25 -11.09
C SER A 90 -1.78 4.57 -12.33
N ALA A 91 -0.93 4.07 -13.23
CA ALA A 91 -1.41 3.37 -14.43
C ALA A 91 -2.24 2.14 -14.08
N ILE A 92 -1.81 1.37 -13.07
CA ILE A 92 -2.54 0.19 -12.60
C ILE A 92 -3.83 0.62 -11.89
N TYR A 93 -3.77 1.68 -11.10
CA TYR A 93 -4.96 2.18 -10.41
C TYR A 93 -6.03 2.63 -11.41
N ASN A 94 -5.63 3.34 -12.45
CA ASN A 94 -6.55 3.86 -13.45
C ASN A 94 -7.14 2.77 -14.35
N ASP A 95 -6.50 1.61 -14.43
CA ASP A 95 -6.93 0.47 -15.24
C ASP A 95 -7.65 -0.58 -14.38
N PHE A 96 -6.88 -1.44 -13.71
CA PHE A 96 -7.43 -2.57 -12.97
C PHE A 96 -8.31 -2.13 -11.78
N PHE A 97 -7.89 -1.12 -11.04
CA PHE A 97 -8.63 -0.65 -9.87
C PHE A 97 -9.87 0.16 -10.23
N ASN A 98 -10.01 0.51 -11.50
CA ASN A 98 -11.20 1.22 -11.98
C ASN A 98 -12.33 0.27 -12.40
N LEU A 99 -12.08 -1.03 -12.41
CA LEU A 99 -13.11 -2.02 -12.72
C LEU A 99 -14.17 -2.05 -11.62
N PRO A 100 -15.46 -2.20 -11.97
CA PRO A 100 -16.54 -2.23 -10.97
C PRO A 100 -16.32 -3.26 -9.85
N PHE A 101 -15.87 -4.46 -10.21
CA PHE A 101 -15.57 -5.49 -9.21
C PHE A 101 -14.53 -5.00 -8.21
N THR A 102 -13.42 -4.47 -8.71
CA THR A 102 -12.31 -4.02 -7.87
C THR A 102 -12.75 -2.86 -6.98
N GLN A 103 -13.49 -1.90 -7.52
CA GLN A 103 -14.03 -0.78 -6.76
C GLN A 103 -14.93 -1.24 -5.62
N THR A 104 -15.77 -2.24 -5.89
CA THR A 104 -16.65 -2.79 -4.85
C THR A 104 -15.85 -3.39 -3.71
N VAL A 105 -14.85 -4.21 -4.01
CA VAL A 105 -14.00 -4.86 -3.00
C VAL A 105 -13.21 -3.81 -2.20
N VAL A 106 -12.63 -2.84 -2.87
CA VAL A 106 -11.89 -1.75 -2.22
C VAL A 106 -12.79 -1.00 -1.24
N ASN A 107 -14.00 -0.64 -1.68
CA ASN A 107 -14.91 0.14 -0.86
C ASN A 107 -15.48 -0.66 0.31
N GLU A 108 -15.87 -1.91 0.09
CA GLU A 108 -16.45 -2.74 1.15
C GLU A 108 -15.46 -3.10 2.24
N ASN A 109 -14.19 -3.24 1.89
CA ASN A 109 -13.14 -3.60 2.85
C ASN A 109 -12.35 -2.39 3.34
N CYS A 110 -12.68 -1.20 2.87
CA CYS A 110 -11.95 0.03 3.21
C CYS A 110 -10.46 -0.09 2.96
N LEU A 111 -10.11 -0.69 1.82
CA LEU A 111 -8.73 -0.94 1.45
C LEU A 111 -7.97 0.38 1.35
N LYS A 112 -6.84 0.48 2.04
CA LYS A 112 -6.05 1.71 2.10
C LYS A 112 -4.94 1.67 1.07
N ILE A 113 -5.02 2.54 0.09
CA ILE A 113 -4.14 2.52 -1.07
C ILE A 113 -3.42 3.86 -1.22
N ILE A 114 -2.15 3.78 -1.57
CA ILE A 114 -1.36 4.94 -1.97
C ILE A 114 -1.15 4.81 -3.48
N VAL A 115 -1.65 5.78 -4.24
CA VAL A 115 -1.44 5.83 -5.68
C VAL A 115 -0.26 6.74 -5.97
N TYR A 116 0.73 6.24 -6.70
CA TYR A 116 1.91 7.01 -7.01
C TYR A 116 2.21 7.03 -8.51
N ASP A 117 2.87 8.08 -8.95
CA ASP A 117 3.28 8.26 -10.34
C ASP A 117 4.72 7.78 -10.49
N LEU A 118 4.95 6.86 -11.42
CA LEU A 118 6.27 6.28 -11.67
C LEU A 118 7.26 7.30 -12.23
N ASP A 119 6.80 8.15 -13.13
CA ASP A 119 7.68 9.09 -13.81
C ASP A 119 8.09 10.26 -12.93
N LYS A 120 7.13 10.80 -12.20
CA LYS A 120 7.37 11.95 -11.32
C LYS A 120 7.87 11.53 -9.95
N GLU A 121 7.75 10.26 -9.60
CA GLU A 121 8.10 9.73 -8.28
C GLU A 121 7.41 10.52 -7.17
N GLU A 122 6.08 10.69 -7.35
CA GLU A 122 5.24 11.46 -6.42
C GLU A 122 3.98 10.70 -6.07
N ILE A 123 3.45 10.95 -4.89
CA ILE A 123 2.15 10.43 -4.50
C ILE A 123 1.07 11.27 -5.18
N VAL A 124 0.15 10.58 -5.86
CA VAL A 124 -0.95 11.20 -6.58
C VAL A 124 -2.19 11.29 -5.71
N GLU A 125 -2.49 10.23 -4.96
CA GLU A 125 -3.74 10.13 -4.23
C GLU A 125 -3.64 9.13 -3.07
N TRP A 126 -4.35 9.42 -2.01
CA TRP A 126 -4.55 8.51 -0.87
C TRP A 126 -5.99 8.03 -0.87
N ILE A 127 -6.21 6.72 -0.92
CA ILE A 127 -7.53 6.12 -0.92
C ILE A 127 -7.84 5.56 0.46
N ASN A 128 -8.93 6.00 1.07
CA ASN A 128 -9.41 5.54 2.38
C ASN A 128 -8.38 5.70 3.51
N SER A 129 -7.37 6.51 3.33
CA SER A 129 -6.16 6.38 4.14
C SER A 129 -6.06 7.28 5.35
N LEU A 130 -6.37 8.55 5.21
CA LEU A 130 -6.10 9.53 6.26
C LEU A 130 -7.33 10.30 6.67
N ASN A 131 -8.49 9.84 6.27
CA ASN A 131 -9.69 10.62 6.41
C ASN A 131 -10.39 10.33 7.71
N ILE A 132 -9.95 11.00 8.71
CA ILE A 132 -10.46 10.86 10.07
C ILE A 132 -11.82 11.55 10.22
N ALA A 133 -12.21 12.40 9.28
CA ALA A 133 -13.33 13.30 9.46
C ALA A 133 -14.67 12.80 8.92
N LYS A 134 -14.75 11.63 8.33
CA LYS A 134 -16.00 11.14 7.77
C LYS A 134 -16.78 10.34 8.79
N LYS A 135 -17.56 11.05 9.60
CA LYS A 135 -18.38 10.42 10.63
C LYS A 135 -19.41 9.41 10.11
N PHE A 136 -19.74 9.47 8.82
CA PHE A 136 -20.76 8.61 8.22
C PHE A 136 -20.19 7.70 7.15
N SER A 137 -18.88 7.65 7.00
CA SER A 137 -18.24 6.73 6.09
C SER A 137 -18.06 5.39 6.76
N LYS A 138 -18.28 4.32 6.02
CA LYS A 138 -17.98 2.95 6.45
C LYS A 138 -16.49 2.81 6.82
N CYS A 139 -15.67 3.61 6.18
CA CYS A 139 -14.25 3.66 6.39
C CYS A 139 -13.87 4.89 7.19
#